data_cddd2422db151090a76d73895f21754e
#
_entry.id   cddd2422db151090a76d73895f21754e
#
_cell.length_a   1.000
_cell.length_b   1.000
_cell.length_c   1.000
_cell.angle_alpha   90.00
_cell.angle_beta   90.00
_cell.angle_gamma   90.00
#
_symmetry.space_group_name_H-M   'P 1'
#
loop_
_entity.id
_entity.type
_entity.pdbx_description
1 polymer ?
#
loop_
_entity_poly.entity_id
_entity_poly.type
_entity_poly.pdbx_seq_one_letter_code
_entity_poly.pdbx_strand_id
1 'polypeptide(L)'
;ALPHGFGQVLFCPDLLPGVLVLLATAVASPLAALVGLLGGAVAAITGLLIGATPEAVAMGLWSYNGVLTAMAIGGTFYAPTRLSGAVGLLGAAAASLITPGLSALLARALAPGFPLLQLPFIVATLAMMLVIRWSLHSLLPVALHAIYTPEEHRRRYEVSRSLLGDFRHRLRAVVGGRHHFVPSALASASGDAMEREAASELRRLYRQLDCNGNGRLSVAELATGLMQRRRGGQADLVNRSLFQRLRQLLAAMDVDGDGAVDEDEFTALMLRLRRLSEGEERLMRYLMPVDVNGDDRLDPAELRRLLGSVGQPPLNPQEERHLFAAVEGRLSWSAFLDRLLLV
;
A
#
# COMPACT_ATOMS: atom_id res chain seq x y z
N ALA A 1 -25.27 17.56 14.41
CA ALA A 1 -24.53 16.38 14.94
C ALA A 1 -23.17 16.17 14.28
N LEU A 2 -23.09 15.96 12.94
CA LEU A 2 -21.82 15.57 12.30
C LEU A 2 -20.72 16.65 12.38
N PRO A 3 -20.95 17.94 12.02
CA PRO A 3 -19.94 18.96 12.21
C PRO A 3 -19.53 19.12 13.68
N HIS A 4 -20.49 19.06 14.60
CA HIS A 4 -20.19 19.12 16.04
C HIS A 4 -19.29 17.94 16.47
N GLY A 5 -19.48 16.73 15.90
CA GLY A 5 -18.58 15.59 16.15
C GLY A 5 -17.12 15.89 15.77
N PHE A 6 -16.87 16.58 14.65
CA PHE A 6 -15.53 17.02 14.28
C PHE A 6 -14.99 18.10 15.23
N GLY A 7 -15.84 19.03 15.67
CA GLY A 7 -15.45 20.04 16.67
C GLY A 7 -15.13 19.41 18.02
N GLN A 8 -15.90 18.45 18.46
CA GLN A 8 -15.68 17.73 19.73
C GLN A 8 -14.34 16.97 19.79
N VAL A 9 -13.74 16.62 18.66
CA VAL A 9 -12.36 16.06 18.62
C VAL A 9 -11.36 17.01 19.28
N LEU A 10 -11.61 18.34 19.14
CA LEU A 10 -10.80 19.41 19.75
C LEU A 10 -11.48 20.04 20.98
N PHE A 11 -12.52 19.38 21.54
CA PHE A 11 -13.31 19.87 22.66
C PHE A 11 -14.02 21.21 22.39
N CYS A 12 -14.33 21.50 21.13
CA CYS A 12 -15.06 22.67 20.69
C CYS A 12 -16.50 22.28 20.31
N PRO A 13 -17.50 22.51 21.17
CA PRO A 13 -18.85 22.03 20.95
C PRO A 13 -19.64 22.84 19.91
N ASP A 14 -19.13 23.99 19.48
CA ASP A 14 -19.84 24.90 18.60
C ASP A 14 -19.80 24.42 17.12
N LEU A 15 -20.80 24.88 16.35
CA LEU A 15 -20.94 24.50 14.95
C LEU A 15 -19.77 25.01 14.09
N LEU A 16 -19.35 26.27 14.30
CA LEU A 16 -18.33 26.91 13.47
C LEU A 16 -16.99 26.21 13.57
N PRO A 17 -16.40 25.92 14.75
CA PRO A 17 -15.20 25.11 14.88
C PRO A 17 -15.36 23.73 14.23
N GLY A 18 -16.52 23.09 14.41
CA GLY A 18 -16.78 21.78 13.82
C GLY A 18 -16.74 21.79 12.28
N VAL A 19 -17.33 22.80 11.67
CA VAL A 19 -17.26 23.01 10.21
C VAL A 19 -15.83 23.29 9.76
N LEU A 20 -15.09 24.15 10.49
CA LEU A 20 -13.70 24.47 10.15
C LEU A 20 -12.80 23.24 10.23
N VAL A 21 -12.93 22.41 11.27
CA VAL A 21 -12.15 21.16 11.41
C VAL A 21 -12.51 20.19 10.30
N LEU A 22 -13.79 20.04 9.97
CA LEU A 22 -14.22 19.18 8.85
C LEU A 22 -13.65 19.68 7.52
N LEU A 23 -13.71 20.99 7.24
CA LEU A 23 -13.15 21.58 6.02
C LEU A 23 -11.63 21.42 5.98
N ALA A 24 -10.93 21.68 7.07
CA ALA A 24 -9.49 21.46 7.17
C ALA A 24 -9.12 19.98 6.90
N THR A 25 -9.89 19.05 7.48
CA THR A 25 -9.71 17.61 7.21
C THR A 25 -9.97 17.29 5.75
N ALA A 26 -11.03 17.86 5.14
CA ALA A 26 -11.36 17.61 3.74
C ALA A 26 -10.34 18.18 2.77
N VAL A 27 -9.71 19.32 3.09
CA VAL A 27 -8.59 19.88 2.31
C VAL A 27 -7.33 19.03 2.43
N ALA A 28 -7.02 18.55 3.64
CA ALA A 28 -5.86 17.71 3.88
C ALA A 28 -6.03 16.30 3.30
N SER A 29 -7.21 15.71 3.44
CA SER A 29 -7.57 14.37 2.97
C SER A 29 -9.10 14.26 2.81
N PRO A 30 -9.63 14.36 1.59
CA PRO A 30 -11.04 14.13 1.31
C PRO A 30 -11.53 12.75 1.75
N LEU A 31 -10.66 11.73 1.62
CA LEU A 31 -11.00 10.37 2.04
C LEU A 31 -11.13 10.25 3.56
N ALA A 32 -10.22 10.89 4.32
CA ALA A 32 -10.32 10.94 5.77
C ALA A 32 -11.62 11.65 6.23
N ALA A 33 -11.94 12.78 5.61
CA ALA A 33 -13.17 13.52 5.90
C ALA A 33 -14.42 12.66 5.62
N LEU A 34 -14.47 11.97 4.49
CA LEU A 34 -15.56 11.07 4.12
C LEU A 34 -15.72 9.94 5.13
N VAL A 35 -14.63 9.23 5.44
CA VAL A 35 -14.64 8.11 6.39
C VAL A 35 -15.01 8.60 7.79
N GLY A 36 -14.50 9.76 8.21
CA GLY A 36 -14.86 10.40 9.47
C GLY A 36 -16.35 10.76 9.54
N LEU A 37 -16.93 11.37 8.48
CA LEU A 37 -18.35 11.66 8.41
C LEU A 37 -19.21 10.40 8.53
N LEU A 38 -18.86 9.35 7.79
CA LEU A 38 -19.58 8.08 7.85
C LEU A 38 -19.46 7.44 9.24
N GLY A 39 -18.27 7.44 9.83
CA GLY A 39 -18.02 6.92 11.18
C GLY A 39 -18.79 7.69 12.24
N GLY A 40 -18.79 9.02 12.15
CA GLY A 40 -19.57 9.87 13.04
C GLY A 40 -21.09 9.65 12.91
N ALA A 41 -21.58 9.43 11.69
CA ALA A 41 -22.98 9.09 11.44
C ALA A 41 -23.37 7.74 12.06
N VAL A 42 -22.55 6.70 11.80
CA VAL A 42 -22.78 5.36 12.38
C VAL A 42 -22.77 5.42 13.91
N ALA A 43 -21.81 6.13 14.50
CA ALA A 43 -21.71 6.28 15.95
C ALA A 43 -22.91 7.02 16.54
N ALA A 44 -23.37 8.09 15.88
CA ALA A 44 -24.56 8.85 16.29
C ALA A 44 -25.83 7.98 16.25
N ILE A 45 -26.02 7.24 15.15
CA ILE A 45 -27.15 6.31 14.98
C ILE A 45 -27.10 5.23 16.05
N THR A 46 -25.93 4.63 16.27
CA THR A 46 -25.75 3.62 17.33
C THR A 46 -26.07 4.20 18.70
N GLY A 47 -25.62 5.44 19.00
CA GLY A 47 -25.95 6.13 20.23
C GLY A 47 -27.46 6.26 20.43
N LEU A 48 -28.21 6.72 19.41
CA LEU A 48 -29.69 6.82 19.47
C LEU A 48 -30.32 5.44 19.71
N LEU A 49 -29.85 4.40 19.05
CA LEU A 49 -30.41 3.05 19.20
C LEU A 49 -30.25 2.48 20.62
N ILE A 50 -29.21 2.88 21.33
CA ILE A 50 -28.95 2.44 22.72
C ILE A 50 -29.49 3.43 23.77
N GLY A 51 -30.29 4.44 23.35
CA GLY A 51 -31.00 5.33 24.25
C GLY A 51 -30.28 6.64 24.61
N ALA A 52 -29.33 7.09 23.79
CA ALA A 52 -28.73 8.41 23.94
C ALA A 52 -29.77 9.50 23.69
N THR A 53 -29.69 10.59 24.45
CA THR A 53 -30.62 11.73 24.26
C THR A 53 -30.34 12.43 22.93
N PRO A 54 -31.38 12.86 22.19
CA PRO A 54 -31.19 13.57 20.93
C PRO A 54 -30.28 14.80 21.05
N GLU A 55 -30.36 15.50 22.19
CA GLU A 55 -29.55 16.68 22.49
C GLU A 55 -28.05 16.32 22.58
N ALA A 56 -27.70 15.24 23.29
CA ALA A 56 -26.30 14.75 23.39
C ALA A 56 -25.75 14.34 22.02
N VAL A 57 -26.59 13.71 21.18
CA VAL A 57 -26.20 13.35 19.80
C VAL A 57 -26.08 14.61 18.94
N ALA A 58 -26.97 15.58 19.06
CA ALA A 58 -26.89 16.84 18.33
C ALA A 58 -25.63 17.63 18.65
N MET A 59 -25.20 17.63 19.90
CA MET A 59 -23.93 18.23 20.35
C MET A 59 -22.67 17.46 19.92
N GLY A 60 -22.78 16.34 19.22
CA GLY A 60 -21.67 15.57 18.70
C GLY A 60 -20.97 14.64 19.70
N LEU A 61 -21.48 14.51 20.94
CA LEU A 61 -20.88 13.74 22.02
C LEU A 61 -20.82 12.22 21.74
N TRP A 62 -21.68 11.74 20.84
CA TRP A 62 -21.69 10.34 20.39
C TRP A 62 -20.94 10.14 19.07
N SER A 63 -20.76 11.23 18.30
CA SER A 63 -20.16 11.16 16.96
C SER A 63 -18.65 11.16 16.98
N TYR A 64 -18.00 11.96 17.85
CA TYR A 64 -16.56 12.26 17.76
C TYR A 64 -15.66 11.03 17.94
N ASN A 65 -15.99 10.13 18.87
CA ASN A 65 -15.24 8.87 19.03
C ASN A 65 -15.38 7.97 17.79
N GLY A 66 -16.55 7.98 17.15
CA GLY A 66 -16.78 7.26 15.89
C GLY A 66 -16.02 7.88 14.72
N VAL A 67 -15.94 9.21 14.62
CA VAL A 67 -15.11 9.92 13.64
C VAL A 67 -13.66 9.42 13.73
N LEU A 68 -13.10 9.48 14.94
CA LEU A 68 -11.71 9.08 15.19
C LEU A 68 -11.46 7.59 14.91
N THR A 69 -12.34 6.71 15.38
CA THR A 69 -12.19 5.25 15.18
C THR A 69 -12.27 4.86 13.72
N ALA A 70 -13.23 5.43 12.98
CA ALA A 70 -13.36 5.16 11.55
C ALA A 70 -12.14 5.65 10.77
N MET A 71 -11.65 6.86 11.03
CA MET A 71 -10.45 7.39 10.39
C MET A 71 -9.20 6.58 10.72
N ALA A 72 -9.03 6.18 11.98
CA ALA A 72 -7.89 5.39 12.44
C ALA A 72 -7.79 4.06 11.68
N ILE A 73 -8.89 3.30 11.61
CA ILE A 73 -8.91 1.97 10.97
C ILE A 73 -9.11 2.08 9.47
N GLY A 74 -9.96 3.00 9.01
CA GLY A 74 -10.33 3.12 7.60
C GLY A 74 -9.27 3.73 6.70
N GLY A 75 -8.17 4.32 7.24
CA GLY A 75 -7.18 4.96 6.39
C GLY A 75 -5.86 5.39 7.03
N THR A 76 -5.73 5.32 8.37
CA THR A 76 -4.50 5.74 9.07
C THR A 76 -3.61 4.54 9.42
N PHE A 77 -4.14 3.56 10.14
CA PHE A 77 -3.37 2.38 10.57
C PHE A 77 -3.44 1.20 9.58
N TYR A 78 -4.39 1.26 8.66
CA TYR A 78 -4.51 0.27 7.57
C TYR A 78 -4.69 0.99 6.24
N ALA A 79 -4.18 0.36 5.19
CA ALA A 79 -4.37 0.86 3.83
C ALA A 79 -5.88 0.98 3.50
N PRO A 80 -6.34 2.11 2.95
CA PRO A 80 -7.76 2.34 2.70
C PRO A 80 -8.25 1.45 1.58
N THR A 81 -9.07 0.48 1.97
CA THR A 81 -9.81 -0.45 1.10
C THR A 81 -11.28 -0.42 1.47
N ARG A 82 -12.13 -1.07 0.69
CA ARG A 82 -13.55 -1.22 1.07
C ARG A 82 -13.70 -1.98 2.38
N LEU A 83 -12.81 -2.97 2.61
CA LEU A 83 -12.83 -3.78 3.83
C LEU A 83 -12.37 -2.96 5.05
N SER A 84 -11.24 -2.22 4.96
CA SER A 84 -10.80 -1.36 6.07
C SER A 84 -11.82 -0.28 6.41
N GLY A 85 -12.48 0.30 5.41
CA GLY A 85 -13.59 1.22 5.61
C GLY A 85 -14.76 0.58 6.37
N ALA A 86 -15.21 -0.60 5.93
CA ALA A 86 -16.29 -1.32 6.62
C ALA A 86 -15.92 -1.68 8.07
N VAL A 87 -14.71 -2.17 8.30
CA VAL A 87 -14.20 -2.48 9.64
C VAL A 87 -14.07 -1.21 10.50
N GLY A 88 -13.65 -0.09 9.89
CA GLY A 88 -13.63 1.22 10.56
C GLY A 88 -15.02 1.68 11.01
N LEU A 89 -16.05 1.48 10.19
CA LEU A 89 -17.43 1.77 10.55
C LEU A 89 -17.96 0.87 11.68
N LEU A 90 -17.62 -0.42 11.64
CA LEU A 90 -17.93 -1.33 12.75
C LEU A 90 -17.21 -0.90 14.04
N GLY A 91 -15.97 -0.45 13.95
CA GLY A 91 -15.24 0.14 15.07
C GLY A 91 -15.92 1.40 15.63
N ALA A 92 -16.45 2.26 14.75
CA ALA A 92 -17.21 3.44 15.16
C ALA A 92 -18.48 3.07 15.94
N ALA A 93 -19.22 2.05 15.48
CA ALA A 93 -20.36 1.52 16.23
C ALA A 93 -19.93 0.94 17.59
N ALA A 94 -18.82 0.17 17.62
CA ALA A 94 -18.26 -0.40 18.85
C ALA A 94 -17.87 0.70 19.85
N ALA A 95 -17.26 1.81 19.41
CA ALA A 95 -16.93 2.94 20.26
C ALA A 95 -18.16 3.52 20.96
N SER A 96 -19.30 3.63 20.23
CA SER A 96 -20.58 4.05 20.84
C SER A 96 -21.12 3.00 21.82
N LEU A 97 -21.10 1.72 21.46
CA LEU A 97 -21.63 0.64 22.32
C LEU A 97 -20.91 0.53 23.65
N ILE A 98 -19.58 0.73 23.69
CA ILE A 98 -18.80 0.65 24.94
C ILE A 98 -18.89 1.90 25.79
N THR A 99 -19.33 3.04 25.22
CA THR A 99 -19.39 4.35 25.92
C THR A 99 -20.17 4.30 27.25
N PRO A 100 -21.38 3.73 27.34
CA PRO A 100 -22.11 3.67 28.61
C PRO A 100 -21.39 2.82 29.67
N GLY A 101 -20.82 1.68 29.26
CA GLY A 101 -20.08 0.81 30.18
C GLY A 101 -18.83 1.48 30.74
N LEU A 102 -18.07 2.19 29.89
CA LEU A 102 -16.90 2.97 30.34
C LEU A 102 -17.31 4.13 31.26
N SER A 103 -18.42 4.81 30.95
CA SER A 103 -18.96 5.87 31.81
C SER A 103 -19.31 5.34 33.20
N ALA A 104 -20.02 4.21 33.27
CA ALA A 104 -20.36 3.57 34.54
C ALA A 104 -19.12 3.10 35.31
N LEU A 105 -18.12 2.58 34.61
CA LEU A 105 -16.85 2.15 35.23
C LEU A 105 -16.11 3.33 35.84
N LEU A 106 -15.94 4.43 35.10
CA LEU A 106 -15.23 5.62 35.58
C LEU A 106 -15.98 6.33 36.72
N ALA A 107 -17.31 6.38 36.64
CA ALA A 107 -18.12 6.93 37.73
C ALA A 107 -17.95 6.18 39.04
N ARG A 108 -17.76 4.86 38.96
CA ARG A 108 -17.49 4.02 40.15
C ARG A 108 -16.06 4.11 40.66
N ALA A 109 -15.08 4.15 39.73
CA ALA A 109 -13.66 4.10 40.07
C ALA A 109 -13.10 5.46 40.51
N LEU A 110 -13.58 6.55 39.94
CA LEU A 110 -13.04 7.90 40.16
C LEU A 110 -14.09 8.83 40.79
N ALA A 111 -15.09 9.27 40.02
CA ALA A 111 -16.16 10.12 40.50
C ALA A 111 -17.35 10.10 39.52
N PRO A 112 -18.60 10.32 40.00
CA PRO A 112 -19.75 10.56 39.13
C PRO A 112 -19.51 11.75 38.24
N GLY A 113 -19.79 11.59 36.93
CA GLY A 113 -19.61 12.66 35.94
C GLY A 113 -18.16 12.83 35.45
N PHE A 114 -17.24 11.93 35.78
CA PHE A 114 -15.88 11.98 35.22
C PHE A 114 -15.92 11.89 33.69
N PRO A 115 -15.25 12.82 32.96
CA PRO A 115 -15.36 12.90 31.51
C PRO A 115 -14.64 11.70 30.82
N LEU A 116 -15.35 11.05 29.91
CA LEU A 116 -14.80 9.93 29.11
C LEU A 116 -13.73 10.35 28.11
N LEU A 117 -13.79 11.59 27.65
CA LEU A 117 -12.91 12.12 26.60
C LEU A 117 -12.83 11.13 25.41
N GLN A 118 -11.61 10.85 24.93
CA GLN A 118 -11.36 9.97 23.81
C GLN A 118 -11.20 8.49 24.21
N LEU A 119 -11.49 8.11 25.44
CA LEU A 119 -11.30 6.74 25.95
C LEU A 119 -12.09 5.69 25.13
N PRO A 120 -13.38 5.92 24.75
CA PRO A 120 -14.11 4.97 23.90
C PRO A 120 -13.45 4.73 22.54
N PHE A 121 -12.90 5.78 21.90
CA PHE A 121 -12.12 5.66 20.68
C PHE A 121 -10.87 4.79 20.88
N ILE A 122 -10.08 5.05 21.91
CA ILE A 122 -8.85 4.32 22.19
C ILE A 122 -9.14 2.83 22.39
N VAL A 123 -10.09 2.50 23.28
CA VAL A 123 -10.45 1.12 23.60
C VAL A 123 -11.01 0.39 22.37
N ALA A 124 -11.94 1.02 21.63
CA ALA A 124 -12.52 0.44 20.44
C ALA A 124 -11.46 0.20 19.35
N THR A 125 -10.59 1.19 19.10
CA THR A 125 -9.55 1.08 18.09
C THR A 125 -8.57 -0.04 18.42
N LEU A 126 -8.05 -0.11 19.66
CA LEU A 126 -7.13 -1.16 20.08
C LEU A 126 -7.78 -2.54 20.03
N ALA A 127 -9.03 -2.68 20.49
CA ALA A 127 -9.77 -3.93 20.38
C ALA A 127 -9.94 -4.38 18.92
N MET A 128 -10.32 -3.46 18.04
CA MET A 128 -10.44 -3.76 16.61
C MET A 128 -9.11 -4.12 15.97
N MET A 129 -8.00 -3.45 16.33
CA MET A 129 -6.66 -3.80 15.85
C MET A 129 -6.25 -5.22 16.28
N LEU A 130 -6.60 -5.62 17.51
CA LEU A 130 -6.37 -6.99 17.99
C LEU A 130 -7.20 -8.01 17.19
N VAL A 131 -8.49 -7.73 16.97
CA VAL A 131 -9.37 -8.59 16.14
C VAL A 131 -8.83 -8.72 14.72
N ILE A 132 -8.42 -7.59 14.10
CA ILE A 132 -7.83 -7.59 12.76
C ILE A 132 -6.55 -8.43 12.73
N ARG A 133 -5.67 -8.27 13.71
CA ARG A 133 -4.42 -9.02 13.79
C ARG A 133 -4.65 -10.54 13.85
N TRP A 134 -5.70 -10.99 14.51
CA TRP A 134 -5.97 -12.41 14.70
C TRP A 134 -6.88 -13.01 13.62
N SER A 135 -7.80 -12.22 13.06
CA SER A 135 -8.88 -12.76 12.20
C SER A 135 -8.88 -12.22 10.78
N LEU A 136 -8.34 -11.03 10.53
CA LEU A 136 -8.46 -10.33 9.24
C LEU A 136 -7.09 -10.03 8.62
N HIS A 137 -6.39 -11.09 8.20
CA HIS A 137 -5.07 -10.97 7.55
C HIS A 137 -5.10 -10.31 6.15
N SER A 138 -6.29 -9.95 5.66
CA SER A 138 -6.51 -9.28 4.37
C SER A 138 -6.39 -7.75 4.44
N LEU A 139 -6.14 -7.16 5.61
CA LEU A 139 -5.89 -5.74 5.77
C LEU A 139 -4.39 -5.49 5.87
N LEU A 140 -3.86 -4.65 4.98
CA LEU A 140 -2.46 -4.27 5.00
C LEU A 140 -2.23 -3.21 6.08
N PRO A 141 -1.48 -3.52 7.16
CA PRO A 141 -1.18 -2.55 8.20
C PRO A 141 -0.18 -1.51 7.71
N VAL A 142 -0.31 -0.29 8.21
CA VAL A 142 0.62 0.81 7.95
C VAL A 142 1.59 0.92 9.13
N ALA A 143 2.89 0.94 8.83
CA ALA A 143 3.91 1.12 9.85
C ALA A 143 3.81 2.53 10.49
N LEU A 144 3.96 2.64 11.80
CA LEU A 144 3.82 3.89 12.55
C LEU A 144 4.77 5.01 12.06
N HIS A 145 5.97 4.64 11.58
CA HIS A 145 6.93 5.59 11.01
C HIS A 145 6.61 6.00 9.55
N ALA A 146 5.62 5.37 8.93
CA ALA A 146 5.21 5.61 7.55
C ALA A 146 3.75 6.09 7.44
N ILE A 147 3.25 6.74 8.49
CA ILE A 147 1.90 7.31 8.48
C ILE A 147 1.88 8.56 7.61
N TYR A 148 1.00 8.54 6.61
CA TYR A 148 0.72 9.64 5.69
C TYR A 148 -0.80 9.83 5.56
N THR A 149 -1.23 10.58 4.55
CA THR A 149 -2.67 10.70 4.25
C THR A 149 -3.25 9.38 3.73
N PRO A 150 -4.54 9.11 3.96
CA PRO A 150 -5.22 7.94 3.41
C PRO A 150 -5.08 7.81 1.89
N GLU A 151 -5.06 8.91 1.14
CA GLU A 151 -4.85 8.91 -0.31
C GLU A 151 -3.48 8.35 -0.69
N GLU A 152 -2.43 8.77 0.02
CA GLU A 152 -1.08 8.26 -0.22
C GLU A 152 -0.98 6.76 0.14
N HIS A 153 -1.63 6.33 1.23
CA HIS A 153 -1.71 4.91 1.58
C HIS A 153 -2.46 4.11 0.52
N ARG A 154 -3.53 4.65 -0.04
CA ARG A 154 -4.28 4.03 -1.12
C ARG A 154 -3.43 3.89 -2.38
N ARG A 155 -2.73 4.95 -2.77
CA ARG A 155 -1.81 4.94 -3.92
C ARG A 155 -0.73 3.86 -3.76
N ARG A 156 -0.10 3.79 -2.58
CA ARG A 156 0.92 2.78 -2.27
C ARG A 156 0.36 1.37 -2.29
N TYR A 157 -0.84 1.19 -1.77
CA TYR A 157 -1.54 -0.09 -1.82
C TYR A 157 -1.81 -0.53 -3.27
N GLU A 158 -2.29 0.35 -4.13
CA GLU A 158 -2.55 0.08 -5.54
C GLU A 158 -1.27 -0.28 -6.29
N VAL A 159 -0.17 0.45 -6.05
CA VAL A 159 1.16 0.12 -6.61
C VAL A 159 1.65 -1.25 -6.12
N SER A 160 1.58 -1.52 -4.81
CA SER A 160 1.99 -2.81 -4.24
C SER A 160 1.19 -3.97 -4.80
N ARG A 161 -0.13 -3.77 -4.95
CA ARG A 161 -1.03 -4.77 -5.53
C ARG A 161 -0.69 -5.07 -6.99
N SER A 162 -0.40 -4.04 -7.79
CA SER A 162 0.01 -4.20 -9.19
C SER A 162 1.32 -4.97 -9.29
N LEU A 163 2.35 -4.54 -8.53
CA LEU A 163 3.68 -5.17 -8.55
C LEU A 163 3.63 -6.65 -8.13
N LEU A 164 2.90 -6.95 -7.06
CA LEU A 164 2.76 -8.35 -6.59
C LEU A 164 1.90 -9.19 -7.53
N GLY A 165 0.93 -8.59 -8.21
CA GLY A 165 0.15 -9.22 -9.26
C GLY A 165 1.02 -9.61 -10.46
N ASP A 166 1.82 -8.69 -10.94
CA ASP A 166 2.75 -8.90 -12.06
C ASP A 166 3.82 -9.94 -11.72
N PHE A 167 4.40 -9.86 -10.52
CA PHE A 167 5.33 -10.87 -10.00
C PHE A 167 4.72 -12.27 -10.02
N ARG A 168 3.50 -12.40 -9.54
CA ARG A 168 2.82 -13.69 -9.50
C ARG A 168 2.52 -14.25 -10.89
N HIS A 169 2.13 -13.40 -11.83
CA HIS A 169 1.92 -13.81 -13.22
C HIS A 169 3.20 -14.35 -13.85
N ARG A 170 4.31 -13.67 -13.65
CA ARG A 170 5.62 -14.10 -14.14
C ARG A 170 6.08 -15.39 -13.50
N LEU A 171 5.98 -15.49 -12.17
CA LEU A 171 6.34 -16.70 -11.47
C LEU A 171 5.57 -17.93 -12.01
N ARG A 172 4.29 -17.75 -12.33
CA ARG A 172 3.48 -18.79 -12.97
C ARG A 172 3.96 -19.16 -14.37
N ALA A 173 4.34 -18.18 -15.17
CA ALA A 173 4.85 -18.40 -16.52
C ALA A 173 6.14 -19.21 -16.46
N VAL A 174 7.08 -18.85 -15.58
CA VAL A 174 8.35 -19.55 -15.36
C VAL A 174 8.10 -20.99 -14.88
N VAL A 175 7.29 -21.18 -13.84
CA VAL A 175 6.99 -22.51 -13.29
C VAL A 175 6.21 -23.39 -14.28
N GLY A 176 5.35 -22.78 -15.11
CA GLY A 176 4.52 -23.45 -16.10
C GLY A 176 5.21 -23.75 -17.44
N GLY A 177 6.49 -23.36 -17.62
CA GLY A 177 7.21 -23.53 -18.87
C GLY A 177 6.63 -22.78 -20.07
N ARG A 178 5.80 -21.76 -19.83
CA ARG A 178 5.19 -20.92 -20.85
C ARG A 178 6.01 -19.64 -21.03
N HIS A 179 6.78 -19.59 -22.09
CA HIS A 179 7.67 -18.45 -22.40
C HIS A 179 6.97 -17.24 -23.06
N HIS A 180 5.65 -17.18 -23.10
CA HIS A 180 4.94 -16.02 -23.61
C HIS A 180 4.31 -15.23 -22.47
N PHE A 181 4.98 -14.17 -22.05
CA PHE A 181 4.47 -13.20 -21.10
C PHE A 181 4.22 -11.85 -21.80
N VAL A 182 2.96 -11.46 -21.87
CA VAL A 182 2.58 -10.08 -22.24
C VAL A 182 2.52 -9.29 -20.93
N PRO A 183 3.36 -8.26 -20.71
CA PRO A 183 3.32 -7.48 -19.49
C PRO A 183 1.95 -6.83 -19.30
N SER A 184 1.21 -7.23 -18.26
CA SER A 184 -0.07 -6.61 -17.91
C SER A 184 0.07 -5.13 -17.52
N ALA A 185 1.29 -4.67 -17.23
CA ALA A 185 1.61 -3.27 -17.02
C ALA A 185 1.28 -2.38 -18.23
N LEU A 186 1.32 -2.93 -19.44
CA LEU A 186 0.88 -2.22 -20.65
C LEU A 186 -0.65 -2.28 -20.82
N ALA A 187 -1.31 -3.30 -20.31
CA ALA A 187 -2.77 -3.41 -20.35
C ALA A 187 -3.46 -2.54 -19.29
N SER A 188 -2.79 -2.25 -18.17
CA SER A 188 -3.28 -1.36 -17.11
C SER A 188 -2.87 0.11 -17.31
N ALA A 189 -2.29 0.48 -18.46
CA ALA A 189 -1.99 1.87 -18.85
C ALA A 189 -3.24 2.77 -19.05
N SER A 190 -4.35 2.39 -18.47
CA SER A 190 -5.57 3.22 -18.41
C SER A 190 -5.58 4.21 -17.22
N GLY A 191 -4.50 4.28 -16.42
CA GLY A 191 -4.51 5.06 -15.19
C GLY A 191 -4.07 6.51 -15.38
N ASP A 192 -2.79 6.79 -15.42
CA ASP A 192 -2.28 8.15 -15.29
C ASP A 192 -1.68 8.71 -16.59
N ALA A 193 -2.01 9.99 -16.91
CA ALA A 193 -1.40 10.73 -18.04
C ALA A 193 0.14 10.72 -17.92
N MET A 194 0.67 10.79 -16.71
CA MET A 194 2.10 10.77 -16.40
C MET A 194 2.78 9.41 -16.68
N GLU A 195 2.07 8.29 -16.51
CA GLU A 195 2.59 6.97 -16.89
C GLU A 195 2.62 6.77 -18.40
N ARG A 196 1.61 7.29 -19.12
CA ARG A 196 1.59 7.27 -20.60
C ARG A 196 2.71 8.12 -21.17
N GLU A 197 2.99 9.28 -20.58
CA GLU A 197 4.10 10.14 -20.96
C GLU A 197 5.44 9.45 -20.72
N ALA A 198 5.64 8.86 -19.52
CA ALA A 198 6.84 8.09 -19.19
C ALA A 198 7.04 6.89 -20.14
N ALA A 199 5.98 6.15 -20.46
CA ALA A 199 6.05 5.05 -21.42
C ALA A 199 6.44 5.55 -22.83
N SER A 200 5.92 6.70 -23.26
CA SER A 200 6.28 7.29 -24.56
C SER A 200 7.75 7.74 -24.61
N GLU A 201 8.26 8.30 -23.52
CA GLU A 201 9.69 8.66 -23.37
C GLU A 201 10.60 7.44 -23.42
N LEU A 202 10.21 6.35 -22.73
CA LEU A 202 10.97 5.10 -22.71
C LEU A 202 10.99 4.42 -24.08
N ARG A 203 9.89 4.41 -24.81
CA ARG A 203 9.84 3.93 -26.20
C ARG A 203 10.73 4.77 -27.12
N ARG A 204 10.76 6.09 -26.91
CA ARG A 204 11.68 6.96 -27.65
C ARG A 204 13.14 6.65 -27.31
N LEU A 205 13.44 6.39 -26.03
CA LEU A 205 14.77 5.98 -25.58
C LEU A 205 15.18 4.63 -26.19
N TYR A 206 14.28 3.66 -26.23
CA TYR A 206 14.51 2.36 -26.86
C TYR A 206 14.94 2.52 -28.33
N ARG A 207 14.19 3.29 -29.11
CA ARG A 207 14.52 3.57 -30.52
C ARG A 207 15.84 4.32 -30.73
N GLN A 208 16.31 5.04 -29.74
CA GLN A 208 17.64 5.66 -29.76
C GLN A 208 18.76 4.65 -29.45
N LEU A 209 18.45 3.61 -28.66
CA LEU A 209 19.40 2.56 -28.30
C LEU A 209 19.48 1.48 -29.38
N ASP A 210 18.37 1.15 -30.03
CA ASP A 210 18.28 0.26 -31.19
C ASP A 210 18.87 0.99 -32.43
N CYS A 211 20.20 0.96 -32.52
CA CYS A 211 20.93 1.71 -33.56
C CYS A 211 20.76 1.10 -34.96
N ASN A 212 20.45 -0.19 -35.04
CA ASN A 212 20.29 -0.89 -36.32
C ASN A 212 18.81 -0.99 -36.77
N GLY A 213 17.87 -0.60 -35.91
CA GLY A 213 16.44 -0.56 -36.17
C GLY A 213 15.79 -1.94 -36.36
N ASN A 214 16.40 -2.99 -35.78
CA ASN A 214 15.91 -4.36 -35.94
C ASN A 214 14.83 -4.74 -34.93
N GLY A 215 14.45 -3.82 -34.03
CA GLY A 215 13.46 -4.05 -32.96
C GLY A 215 13.95 -4.96 -31.84
N ARG A 216 15.28 -5.18 -31.73
CA ARG A 216 15.92 -6.04 -30.76
C ARG A 216 17.15 -5.38 -30.15
N LEU A 217 17.13 -5.14 -28.85
CA LEU A 217 18.24 -4.48 -28.16
C LEU A 217 19.33 -5.51 -27.80
N SER A 218 20.52 -5.30 -28.34
CA SER A 218 21.71 -6.11 -28.05
C SER A 218 22.58 -5.52 -26.94
N VAL A 219 23.44 -6.35 -26.35
CA VAL A 219 24.45 -5.89 -25.34
C VAL A 219 25.36 -4.79 -25.92
N ALA A 220 25.69 -4.88 -27.22
CA ALA A 220 26.56 -3.91 -27.88
C ALA A 220 25.85 -2.54 -28.03
N GLU A 221 24.57 -2.53 -28.39
CA GLU A 221 23.79 -1.30 -28.50
C GLU A 221 23.55 -0.63 -27.16
N LEU A 222 23.25 -1.43 -26.12
CA LEU A 222 23.11 -0.92 -24.76
C LEU A 222 24.41 -0.32 -24.24
N ALA A 223 25.54 -1.00 -24.48
CA ALA A 223 26.87 -0.49 -24.13
C ALA A 223 27.21 0.81 -24.86
N THR A 224 26.93 0.90 -26.16
CA THR A 224 27.15 2.08 -26.98
C THR A 224 26.30 3.26 -26.53
N GLY A 225 25.03 3.04 -26.27
CA GLY A 225 24.10 4.06 -25.78
C GLY A 225 24.48 4.63 -24.42
N LEU A 226 24.94 3.77 -23.49
CA LEU A 226 25.44 4.21 -22.19
C LEU A 226 26.76 5.00 -22.31
N MET A 227 27.64 4.66 -23.25
CA MET A 227 28.87 5.42 -23.50
C MET A 227 28.63 6.78 -24.12
N GLN A 228 27.70 6.87 -25.06
CA GLN A 228 27.33 8.17 -25.69
C GLN A 228 26.77 9.17 -24.69
N ARG A 229 26.02 8.73 -23.69
CA ARG A 229 25.49 9.58 -22.62
C ARG A 229 26.56 10.05 -21.62
N ARG A 230 27.67 9.34 -21.50
CA ARG A 230 28.80 9.68 -20.61
C ARG A 230 29.86 10.59 -21.28
N ARG A 231 29.46 11.59 -22.04
CA ARG A 231 30.35 12.61 -22.59
C ARG A 231 30.98 13.45 -21.49
N GLY A 232 32.05 12.92 -20.85
CA GLY A 232 32.81 13.66 -19.83
C GLY A 232 33.72 12.72 -19.05
N GLY A 233 34.83 12.27 -19.66
CA GLY A 233 36.00 11.76 -18.94
C GLY A 233 36.02 10.25 -18.69
N GLN A 234 37.09 9.63 -19.16
CA GLN A 234 37.57 8.26 -19.00
C GLN A 234 36.83 7.18 -19.80
N ALA A 235 37.23 7.11 -21.08
CA ALA A 235 36.81 6.07 -22.02
C ALA A 235 37.57 4.71 -21.85
N ASP A 236 38.40 4.53 -20.81
CA ASP A 236 39.39 3.48 -20.78
C ASP A 236 39.11 2.24 -19.91
N LEU A 237 37.95 2.13 -19.34
CA LEU A 237 37.56 0.95 -18.56
C LEU A 237 36.21 0.37 -18.95
N VAL A 238 36.04 -0.05 -20.21
CA VAL A 238 35.05 -1.07 -20.55
C VAL A 238 35.54 -2.41 -20.02
N ASN A 239 35.42 -2.56 -18.73
CA ASN A 239 35.88 -3.72 -18.01
C ASN A 239 34.94 -4.91 -18.35
N ARG A 240 35.50 -6.12 -18.51
CA ARG A 240 34.76 -7.38 -18.64
C ARG A 240 33.57 -7.47 -17.66
N SER A 241 33.71 -6.87 -16.48
CA SER A 241 32.67 -6.80 -15.46
C SER A 241 31.45 -5.97 -15.88
N LEU A 242 31.62 -4.89 -16.65
CA LEU A 242 30.50 -4.10 -17.16
C LEU A 242 29.73 -4.88 -18.23
N PHE A 243 30.43 -5.53 -19.15
CA PHE A 243 29.79 -6.39 -20.16
C PHE A 243 29.03 -7.56 -19.54
N GLN A 244 29.59 -8.18 -18.51
CA GLN A 244 28.89 -9.25 -17.79
C GLN A 244 27.62 -8.74 -17.08
N ARG A 245 27.70 -7.56 -16.44
CA ARG A 245 26.53 -6.93 -15.80
C ARG A 245 25.46 -6.54 -16.81
N LEU A 246 25.86 -5.97 -17.96
CA LEU A 246 24.92 -5.63 -19.03
C LEU A 246 24.28 -6.87 -19.64
N ARG A 247 25.03 -7.96 -19.79
CA ARG A 247 24.50 -9.25 -20.25
C ARG A 247 23.50 -9.85 -19.25
N GLN A 248 23.82 -9.77 -17.96
CA GLN A 248 22.88 -10.19 -16.91
C GLN A 248 21.62 -9.34 -16.89
N LEU A 249 21.75 -8.04 -17.12
CA LEU A 249 20.66 -7.10 -17.18
C LEU A 249 19.74 -7.37 -18.38
N LEU A 250 20.32 -7.60 -19.58
CA LEU A 250 19.55 -7.98 -20.77
C LEU A 250 18.87 -9.35 -20.60
N ALA A 251 19.58 -10.34 -20.05
CA ALA A 251 18.97 -11.65 -19.77
C ALA A 251 17.83 -11.57 -18.74
N ALA A 252 17.86 -10.58 -17.86
CA ALA A 252 16.77 -10.31 -16.91
C ALA A 252 15.61 -9.52 -17.54
N MET A 253 15.87 -8.80 -18.63
CA MET A 253 14.86 -8.08 -19.43
C MET A 253 14.15 -9.00 -20.42
N ASP A 254 14.88 -9.97 -20.98
CA ASP A 254 14.39 -10.98 -21.89
C ASP A 254 13.45 -11.95 -21.15
N VAL A 255 12.18 -11.68 -21.21
CA VAL A 255 11.13 -12.40 -20.47
C VAL A 255 10.67 -13.64 -21.23
N ASP A 256 10.69 -13.60 -22.55
CA ASP A 256 10.27 -14.71 -23.41
C ASP A 256 11.41 -15.69 -23.73
N GLY A 257 12.66 -15.33 -23.37
CA GLY A 257 13.84 -16.16 -23.53
C GLY A 257 14.31 -16.30 -24.97
N ASP A 258 13.96 -15.35 -25.86
CA ASP A 258 14.36 -15.35 -27.26
C ASP A 258 15.82 -14.85 -27.47
N GLY A 259 16.49 -14.43 -26.39
CA GLY A 259 17.86 -13.94 -26.38
C GLY A 259 18.03 -12.48 -26.77
N ALA A 260 16.94 -11.73 -26.94
CA ALA A 260 16.92 -10.32 -27.26
C ALA A 260 15.92 -9.58 -26.35
N VAL A 261 15.97 -8.27 -26.32
CA VAL A 261 15.01 -7.44 -25.58
C VAL A 261 14.25 -6.58 -26.56
N ASP A 262 12.93 -6.75 -26.61
CA ASP A 262 12.04 -5.96 -27.44
C ASP A 262 11.63 -4.62 -26.79
N GLU A 263 10.89 -3.76 -27.53
CA GLU A 263 10.45 -2.45 -27.06
C GLU A 263 9.50 -2.56 -25.86
N ASP A 264 8.68 -3.60 -25.80
CA ASP A 264 7.68 -3.78 -24.74
C ASP A 264 8.32 -4.33 -23.46
N GLU A 265 9.26 -5.27 -23.57
CA GLU A 265 10.05 -5.80 -22.44
C GLU A 265 10.92 -4.72 -21.82
N PHE A 266 11.63 -3.94 -22.65
CA PHE A 266 12.42 -2.80 -22.19
C PHE A 266 11.56 -1.77 -21.46
N THR A 267 10.45 -1.36 -22.08
CA THR A 267 9.55 -0.35 -21.49
C THR A 267 8.94 -0.85 -20.18
N ALA A 268 8.50 -2.10 -20.13
CA ALA A 268 7.92 -2.71 -18.93
C ALA A 268 8.90 -2.75 -17.77
N LEU A 269 10.16 -3.18 -17.99
CA LEU A 269 11.16 -3.22 -16.94
C LEU A 269 11.57 -1.81 -16.50
N MET A 270 11.78 -0.89 -17.42
CA MET A 270 12.18 0.49 -17.08
C MET A 270 11.09 1.24 -16.32
N LEU A 271 9.82 1.04 -16.63
CA LEU A 271 8.71 1.56 -15.82
C LEU A 271 8.71 0.97 -14.40
N ARG A 272 9.01 -0.32 -14.27
CA ARG A 272 9.16 -0.95 -12.94
C ARG A 272 10.33 -0.37 -12.16
N LEU A 273 11.50 -0.26 -12.77
CA LEU A 273 12.68 0.33 -12.13
C LEU A 273 12.40 1.77 -11.70
N ARG A 274 11.69 2.56 -12.52
CA ARG A 274 11.27 3.91 -12.15
C ARG A 274 10.33 3.90 -10.94
N ARG A 275 9.28 3.09 -10.96
CA ARG A 275 8.35 2.95 -9.83
C ARG A 275 9.06 2.54 -8.54
N LEU A 276 10.08 1.68 -8.65
CA LEU A 276 10.87 1.23 -7.51
C LEU A 276 11.89 2.27 -7.07
N SER A 277 12.65 2.88 -7.97
CA SER A 277 13.65 3.89 -7.62
C SER A 277 13.03 5.14 -6.95
N GLU A 278 11.81 5.50 -7.36
CA GLU A 278 11.05 6.59 -6.72
C GLU A 278 10.42 6.17 -5.38
N GLY A 279 10.30 4.89 -5.12
CA GLY A 279 9.58 4.33 -3.98
C GLY A 279 10.21 3.14 -3.27
N GLU A 280 11.37 2.64 -3.70
CA GLU A 280 11.95 1.39 -3.19
C GLU A 280 12.07 1.38 -1.67
N GLU A 281 12.72 2.37 -1.10
CA GLU A 281 12.85 2.50 0.36
C GLU A 281 11.48 2.75 1.03
N ARG A 282 10.61 3.52 0.37
CA ARG A 282 9.26 3.81 0.87
C ARG A 282 8.35 2.60 0.74
N LEU A 283 8.44 1.87 -0.39
CA LEU A 283 7.67 0.65 -0.63
C LEU A 283 8.08 -0.46 0.33
N MET A 284 9.38 -0.64 0.55
CA MET A 284 9.93 -1.59 1.52
C MET A 284 9.41 -1.31 2.92
N ARG A 285 9.53 -0.08 3.39
CA ARG A 285 9.00 0.33 4.71
C ARG A 285 7.49 0.13 4.82
N TYR A 286 6.77 0.21 3.69
CA TYR A 286 5.33 -0.02 3.65
C TYR A 286 4.95 -1.50 3.70
N LEU A 287 5.77 -2.38 3.12
CA LEU A 287 5.56 -3.84 3.11
C LEU A 287 6.15 -4.54 4.35
N MET A 288 7.19 -3.99 4.97
CA MET A 288 7.84 -4.56 6.16
C MET A 288 6.92 -4.90 7.35
N PRO A 289 5.77 -4.22 7.62
CA PRO A 289 4.87 -4.62 8.70
C PRO A 289 4.30 -6.04 8.57
N VAL A 290 4.52 -6.71 7.44
CA VAL A 290 4.17 -8.12 7.22
C VAL A 290 5.21 -9.07 7.85
N ASP A 291 6.42 -8.61 8.07
CA ASP A 291 7.43 -9.28 8.87
C ASP A 291 7.00 -9.27 10.34
N VAL A 292 6.38 -10.37 10.76
CA VAL A 292 5.79 -10.50 12.10
C VAL A 292 6.82 -10.94 13.14
N ASN A 293 7.84 -11.67 12.68
CA ASN A 293 8.89 -12.21 13.55
C ASN A 293 10.08 -11.25 13.72
N GLY A 294 10.19 -10.21 12.87
CA GLY A 294 11.24 -9.19 12.96
C GLY A 294 12.63 -9.69 12.59
N ASP A 295 12.72 -10.72 11.73
CA ASP A 295 14.00 -11.30 11.32
C ASP A 295 14.57 -10.71 10.02
N ASP A 296 13.94 -9.66 9.49
CA ASP A 296 14.25 -9.01 8.21
C ASP A 296 14.27 -9.97 7.01
N ARG A 297 13.51 -11.06 7.10
CA ARG A 297 13.35 -12.07 6.07
C ARG A 297 11.88 -12.30 5.80
N LEU A 298 11.60 -12.84 4.64
CA LEU A 298 10.26 -13.20 4.21
C LEU A 298 10.14 -14.73 4.19
N ASP A 299 9.31 -15.28 5.05
CA ASP A 299 8.97 -16.69 5.04
C ASP A 299 7.70 -16.97 4.19
N PRO A 300 7.39 -18.25 3.85
CA PRO A 300 6.20 -18.58 3.07
C PRO A 300 4.88 -18.15 3.71
N ALA A 301 4.79 -18.10 5.05
CA ALA A 301 3.58 -17.70 5.75
C ALA A 301 3.40 -16.18 5.69
N GLU A 302 4.49 -15.42 5.82
CA GLU A 302 4.51 -13.96 5.67
C GLU A 302 4.21 -13.55 4.23
N LEU A 303 4.79 -14.24 3.23
CA LEU A 303 4.46 -14.00 1.82
C LEU A 303 2.98 -14.28 1.53
N ARG A 304 2.39 -15.32 2.09
CA ARG A 304 0.94 -15.58 1.95
C ARG A 304 0.11 -14.47 2.58
N ARG A 305 0.52 -13.96 3.75
CA ARG A 305 -0.14 -12.81 4.39
C ARG A 305 -0.01 -11.55 3.53
N LEU A 306 1.19 -11.29 2.99
CA LEU A 306 1.44 -10.15 2.11
C LEU A 306 0.53 -10.21 0.87
N LEU A 307 0.49 -11.34 0.17
CA LEU A 307 -0.38 -11.53 -0.99
C LEU A 307 -1.86 -11.36 -0.62
N GLY A 308 -2.29 -11.96 0.50
CA GLY A 308 -3.65 -11.82 1.00
C GLY A 308 -4.02 -10.38 1.37
N SER A 309 -3.11 -9.63 1.97
CA SER A 309 -3.34 -8.24 2.37
C SER A 309 -3.51 -7.28 1.18
N VAL A 310 -2.92 -7.60 0.03
CA VAL A 310 -3.11 -6.84 -1.23
C VAL A 310 -4.18 -7.45 -2.14
N GLY A 311 -4.93 -8.43 -1.65
CA GLY A 311 -6.02 -9.08 -2.39
C GLY A 311 -5.54 -9.98 -3.53
N GLN A 312 -4.31 -10.49 -3.45
CA GLN A 312 -3.78 -11.50 -4.36
C GLN A 312 -4.00 -12.90 -3.76
N PRO A 313 -4.39 -13.90 -4.59
CA PRO A 313 -4.53 -15.26 -4.10
C PRO A 313 -3.15 -15.85 -3.74
N PRO A 314 -3.07 -16.82 -2.80
CA PRO A 314 -1.82 -17.43 -2.36
C PRO A 314 -1.09 -18.13 -3.53
N LEU A 315 0.22 -18.30 -3.38
CA LEU A 315 1.02 -19.10 -4.30
C LEU A 315 0.60 -20.57 -4.22
N ASN A 316 0.74 -21.29 -5.33
CA ASN A 316 0.59 -22.72 -5.30
C ASN A 316 1.88 -23.40 -4.76
N PRO A 317 1.83 -24.68 -4.34
CA PRO A 317 3.00 -25.35 -3.77
C PRO A 317 4.21 -25.47 -4.70
N GLN A 318 4.02 -25.38 -6.01
CA GLN A 318 5.11 -25.41 -6.99
C GLN A 318 5.75 -24.03 -7.11
N GLU A 319 4.95 -22.99 -7.16
CA GLU A 319 5.42 -21.59 -7.14
C GLU A 319 6.21 -21.29 -5.85
N GLU A 320 5.69 -21.74 -4.69
CA GLU A 320 6.36 -21.61 -3.40
C GLU A 320 7.70 -22.33 -3.38
N ARG A 321 7.75 -23.60 -3.80
CA ARG A 321 9.00 -24.37 -3.89
C ARG A 321 10.01 -23.71 -4.81
N HIS A 322 9.60 -23.23 -5.97
CA HIS A 322 10.49 -22.55 -6.91
C HIS A 322 11.09 -21.27 -6.32
N LEU A 323 10.27 -20.48 -5.61
CA LEU A 323 10.69 -19.22 -5.01
C LEU A 323 11.69 -19.43 -3.86
N PHE A 324 11.46 -20.43 -3.02
CA PHE A 324 12.24 -20.68 -1.81
C PHE A 324 13.32 -21.77 -1.95
N ALA A 325 13.43 -22.46 -3.10
CA ALA A 325 14.35 -23.58 -3.32
C ALA A 325 15.83 -23.24 -3.10
N ALA A 326 16.23 -21.99 -3.39
CA ALA A 326 17.64 -21.56 -3.33
C ALA A 326 18.03 -20.91 -1.98
N VAL A 327 17.13 -20.81 -0.99
CA VAL A 327 17.30 -19.92 0.18
C VAL A 327 16.84 -20.54 1.51
N GLU A 328 17.01 -21.85 1.69
CA GLU A 328 16.67 -22.55 2.94
C GLU A 328 15.29 -22.15 3.54
N GLY A 329 14.32 -21.84 2.69
CA GLY A 329 12.95 -21.48 3.09
C GLY A 329 12.74 -20.05 3.60
N ARG A 330 13.75 -19.18 3.58
CA ARG A 330 13.63 -17.77 3.99
C ARG A 330 14.32 -16.83 3.02
N LEU A 331 13.60 -15.85 2.50
CA LEU A 331 14.12 -14.86 1.55
C LEU A 331 14.43 -13.56 2.27
N SER A 332 15.62 -12.97 2.08
CA SER A 332 15.85 -11.61 2.54
C SER A 332 14.97 -10.63 1.73
N TRP A 333 14.60 -9.50 2.31
CA TRP A 333 13.81 -8.50 1.61
C TRP A 333 14.49 -8.00 0.33
N SER A 334 15.82 -7.82 0.33
CA SER A 334 16.57 -7.46 -0.87
C SER A 334 16.47 -8.53 -1.95
N ALA A 335 16.66 -9.81 -1.60
CA ALA A 335 16.52 -10.91 -2.55
C ALA A 335 15.06 -11.09 -3.05
N PHE A 336 14.06 -10.75 -2.23
CA PHE A 336 12.67 -10.73 -2.66
C PHE A 336 12.41 -9.61 -3.67
N LEU A 337 12.95 -8.42 -3.44
CA LEU A 337 12.85 -7.30 -4.38
C LEU A 337 13.56 -7.61 -5.70
N ASP A 338 14.77 -8.17 -5.63
CA ASP A 338 15.49 -8.60 -6.84
C ASP A 338 14.63 -9.58 -7.65
N ARG A 339 14.00 -10.56 -6.98
CA ARG A 339 13.09 -11.50 -7.65
C ARG A 339 11.78 -10.85 -8.11
N LEU A 340 11.26 -9.89 -7.36
CA LEU A 340 10.10 -9.11 -7.77
C LEU A 340 10.36 -8.31 -9.05
N LEU A 341 11.62 -7.98 -9.31
CA LEU A 341 12.08 -7.26 -10.49
C LEU A 341 12.46 -8.18 -11.65
N LEU A 342 13.16 -9.27 -11.35
CA LEU A 342 13.89 -10.09 -12.32
C LEU A 342 13.18 -11.39 -12.74
N VAL A 343 12.14 -11.81 -12.00
CA VAL A 343 11.36 -13.02 -12.37
C VAL A 343 10.15 -12.72 -13.25
#